data_e0841340e75af481db8bcf59fdac20fb
#
_entry.id   e0841340e75af481db8bcf59fdac20fb
#
_cell.length_a   1.000
_cell.length_b   1.000
_cell.length_c   1.000
_cell.angle_alpha   90.00
_cell.angle_beta   90.00
_cell.angle_gamma   90.00
#
_symmetry.space_group_name_H-M   'P 1'
#
loop_
_entity.id
_entity.type
_entity.pdbx_description
1 polymer ?
#
loop_
_entity_poly.entity_id
_entity_poly.type
_entity_poly.pdbx_seq_one_letter_code
_entity_poly.pdbx_strand_id
1 'polypeptide(L)'
;MPRIREAAQLGLVAAVLLVGSGPERVVPGATAAEVDATIQPVQTQHAITVNGKELSYTATAGAVRLRLEKSDAEASVFYVSYRKDGEDAARRPITFVFNGGPGSSAAWLHVGALGPRRLLLSDEGTIPEPPARLVDNPETWLRFTDLVFIDPVGTGFSRAIAKGEKGGDEEGKAFWGIKSDLRSLGEFIRLYLNHNGRWASPKYLAGESYGGFRAAALAELLPAKGGIELNGVVLISPVIEYTLNMGSDYLNLMPWVTFVPSYAATAFHHGKYRGAATDLKSVTEEAEAFSQSQLLLALASGGSRKSQQVAEVLAHLAAITGLDVAEVQRHRGRIPAEIFAKRLLEDRGRVVGIYDGSVSTPDPNPFSAGYPARDPSLDPLVPSVVSSFNGYVRDELEYRTDLRYDLMNPDVIQAWNWAEADLGELPGVGPRLRIGLSLNPKLKVLLAHGYFDLATPYFASKYVVARLELDEEVFPNLRLTVYPGGHMFYTRTDARQQFYRDAKALYEMSSMTPQR
;
A
#
# COMPACT_ATOMS: atom_id res chain seq x y z
N MET A 1 -14.34 -26.98 -18.54
CA MET A 1 -13.51 -25.79 -18.46
C MET A 1 -14.03 -24.65 -17.52
N PRO A 2 -15.15 -24.77 -16.79
CA PRO A 2 -15.54 -23.78 -15.76
C PRO A 2 -14.78 -23.93 -14.43
N ARG A 3 -14.34 -25.12 -14.04
CA ARG A 3 -13.72 -25.37 -12.72
C ARG A 3 -12.29 -24.82 -12.50
N ILE A 4 -11.57 -24.48 -13.56
CA ILE A 4 -10.22 -23.90 -13.46
C ILE A 4 -10.29 -22.39 -13.15
N ARG A 5 -11.38 -21.72 -13.51
CA ARG A 5 -11.60 -20.30 -13.22
C ARG A 5 -11.89 -20.00 -11.75
N GLU A 6 -12.61 -20.91 -11.07
CA GLU A 6 -12.93 -20.75 -9.63
C GLU A 6 -11.71 -20.97 -8.73
N ALA A 7 -10.80 -21.88 -9.10
CA ALA A 7 -9.57 -22.12 -8.31
C ALA A 7 -8.56 -20.97 -8.41
N ALA A 8 -8.49 -20.28 -9.55
CA ALA A 8 -7.64 -19.11 -9.72
C ALA A 8 -8.15 -17.87 -8.95
N GLN A 9 -9.48 -17.73 -8.82
CA GLN A 9 -10.08 -16.66 -8.03
C GLN A 9 -9.91 -16.85 -6.52
N LEU A 10 -9.98 -18.08 -6.03
CA LEU A 10 -9.81 -18.40 -4.60
C LEU A 10 -8.36 -18.29 -4.13
N GLY A 11 -7.38 -18.56 -5.00
CA GLY A 11 -5.95 -18.43 -4.67
C GLY A 11 -5.47 -16.97 -4.57
N LEU A 12 -6.11 -16.05 -5.32
CA LEU A 12 -5.72 -14.63 -5.35
C LEU A 12 -6.17 -13.86 -4.10
N VAL A 13 -7.26 -14.30 -3.47
CA VAL A 13 -7.87 -13.64 -2.30
C VAL A 13 -7.23 -14.09 -0.99
N ALA A 14 -6.68 -15.30 -0.93
CA ALA A 14 -6.20 -15.91 0.31
C ALA A 14 -4.86 -15.33 0.82
N ALA A 15 -4.06 -14.70 -0.02
CA ALA A 15 -2.73 -14.21 0.38
C ALA A 15 -2.72 -12.79 0.95
N VAL A 16 -3.82 -12.02 0.82
CA VAL A 16 -3.85 -10.62 1.26
C VAL A 16 -4.74 -10.38 2.47
N LEU A 17 -5.74 -11.24 2.73
CA LEU A 17 -6.66 -11.06 3.87
C LEU A 17 -7.35 -12.40 4.23
N LEU A 18 -6.75 -13.20 5.10
CA LEU A 18 -7.50 -14.11 5.96
C LEU A 18 -8.11 -13.29 7.13
N VAL A 19 -9.10 -12.48 6.82
CA VAL A 19 -10.06 -12.07 7.84
C VAL A 19 -10.99 -13.27 8.03
N GLY A 20 -10.81 -14.01 9.13
CA GLY A 20 -11.64 -15.15 9.48
C GLY A 20 -13.10 -14.76 9.55
N SER A 21 -13.87 -15.15 8.55
CA SER A 21 -15.32 -15.15 8.60
C SER A 21 -15.78 -16.41 9.35
N GLY A 22 -15.91 -16.28 10.68
CA GLY A 22 -16.89 -17.10 11.40
C GLY A 22 -18.29 -16.71 10.88
N PRO A 23 -19.32 -17.61 10.95
CA PRO A 23 -20.66 -17.23 10.54
C PRO A 23 -21.25 -16.23 11.53
N GLU A 24 -20.95 -14.98 11.39
CA GLU A 24 -21.69 -13.91 12.07
C GLU A 24 -23.02 -13.75 11.34
N ARG A 25 -24.10 -13.92 12.12
CA ARG A 25 -25.44 -13.57 11.68
C ARG A 25 -25.41 -12.14 11.15
N VAL A 26 -25.62 -11.99 9.85
CA VAL A 26 -25.89 -10.72 9.22
C VAL A 26 -27.08 -10.09 9.93
N VAL A 27 -26.81 -9.13 10.82
CA VAL A 27 -27.84 -8.17 11.19
C VAL A 27 -28.12 -7.40 9.90
N PRO A 28 -29.37 -7.30 9.42
CA PRO A 28 -29.66 -6.54 8.21
C PRO A 28 -29.10 -5.14 8.45
N GLY A 29 -28.08 -4.79 7.68
CA GLY A 29 -27.54 -3.45 7.67
C GLY A 29 -28.68 -2.48 7.39
N ALA A 30 -28.68 -1.34 8.07
CA ALA A 30 -29.59 -0.26 7.77
C ALA A 30 -29.64 -0.10 6.26
N THR A 31 -30.85 -0.12 5.70
CA THR A 31 -31.15 0.17 4.29
C THR A 31 -30.26 1.32 3.86
N ALA A 32 -29.59 1.17 2.72
CA ALA A 32 -28.72 2.18 2.15
C ALA A 32 -29.41 3.55 2.29
N ALA A 33 -28.98 4.35 3.28
CA ALA A 33 -29.43 5.72 3.38
C ALA A 33 -29.08 6.33 2.02
N GLU A 34 -30.05 6.97 1.37
CA GLU A 34 -29.80 7.71 0.15
C GLU A 34 -28.55 8.52 0.37
N VAL A 35 -27.50 8.21 -0.40
CA VAL A 35 -26.27 9.00 -0.36
C VAL A 35 -26.68 10.38 -0.79
N ASP A 36 -26.82 11.29 0.16
CA ASP A 36 -27.15 12.68 -0.14
C ASP A 36 -25.97 13.27 -0.92
N ALA A 37 -26.07 13.12 -2.24
CA ALA A 37 -25.07 13.61 -3.20
C ALA A 37 -24.99 15.15 -3.21
N THR A 38 -25.72 15.83 -2.31
CA THR A 38 -25.81 17.28 -2.18
C THR A 38 -25.01 17.85 -1.01
N ILE A 39 -24.28 17.02 -0.24
CA ILE A 39 -23.43 17.56 0.83
C ILE A 39 -22.36 18.44 0.17
N GLN A 40 -22.50 19.76 0.32
CA GLN A 40 -21.52 20.72 -0.16
C GLN A 40 -20.20 20.51 0.57
N PRO A 41 -19.05 20.67 -0.10
CA PRO A 41 -17.75 20.58 0.57
C PRO A 41 -17.67 21.59 1.72
N VAL A 42 -17.22 21.12 2.88
CA VAL A 42 -17.00 21.95 4.07
C VAL A 42 -15.57 22.44 4.06
N GLN A 43 -15.36 23.72 4.26
CA GLN A 43 -14.04 24.35 4.39
C GLN A 43 -13.82 24.85 5.80
N THR A 44 -12.70 24.50 6.38
CA THR A 44 -12.28 24.94 7.72
C THR A 44 -10.85 25.47 7.70
N GLN A 45 -10.56 26.43 8.60
CA GLN A 45 -9.24 27.05 8.74
C GLN A 45 -8.51 26.45 9.94
N HIS A 46 -7.26 26.10 9.74
CA HIS A 46 -6.46 25.44 10.76
C HIS A 46 -5.03 25.96 10.79
N ALA A 47 -4.36 25.71 11.90
CA ALA A 47 -2.92 25.88 12.02
C ALA A 47 -2.32 24.75 12.85
N ILE A 48 -1.12 24.34 12.50
CA ILE A 48 -0.31 23.40 13.29
C ILE A 48 1.07 24.01 13.56
N THR A 49 1.73 23.55 14.60
CA THR A 49 3.10 23.97 14.91
C THR A 49 4.09 22.95 14.36
N VAL A 50 4.95 23.37 13.42
CA VAL A 50 5.99 22.54 12.85
C VAL A 50 7.35 23.19 13.08
N ASN A 51 8.23 22.52 13.85
CA ASN A 51 9.54 23.02 14.20
C ASN A 51 9.52 24.45 14.79
N GLY A 52 8.54 24.71 15.67
CA GLY A 52 8.37 26.00 16.34
C GLY A 52 7.81 27.13 15.45
N LYS A 53 7.37 26.79 14.23
CA LYS A 53 6.72 27.74 13.31
C LYS A 53 5.29 27.31 13.05
N GLU A 54 4.39 28.28 13.01
CA GLU A 54 3.01 28.07 12.61
C GLU A 54 2.92 27.78 11.11
N LEU A 55 2.11 26.79 10.75
CA LEU A 55 1.73 26.44 9.39
C LEU A 55 0.21 26.50 9.30
N SER A 56 -0.29 27.59 8.73
CA SER A 56 -1.71 27.83 8.53
C SER A 56 -2.17 27.21 7.21
N TYR A 57 -3.37 26.63 7.21
CA TYR A 57 -3.92 25.95 6.04
C TYR A 57 -5.44 25.92 6.03
N THR A 58 -5.99 25.82 4.85
CA THR A 58 -7.40 25.52 4.60
C THR A 58 -7.58 24.04 4.36
N ALA A 59 -8.44 23.39 5.14
CA ALA A 59 -8.91 22.03 4.89
C ALA A 59 -10.26 22.05 4.17
N THR A 60 -10.47 21.12 3.25
CA THR A 60 -11.77 20.91 2.58
C THR A 60 -12.12 19.44 2.65
N ALA A 61 -13.22 19.09 3.30
CA ALA A 61 -13.80 17.74 3.30
C ALA A 61 -15.07 17.75 2.44
N GLY A 62 -15.18 16.83 1.50
CA GLY A 62 -16.32 16.82 0.58
C GLY A 62 -16.33 15.59 -0.33
N ALA A 63 -17.25 15.57 -1.28
CA ALA A 63 -17.36 14.51 -2.25
C ALA A 63 -17.48 15.05 -3.68
N VAL A 64 -16.90 14.33 -4.63
CA VAL A 64 -17.05 14.58 -6.06
C VAL A 64 -17.95 13.50 -6.64
N ARG A 65 -19.06 13.90 -7.28
CA ARG A 65 -19.86 12.97 -8.06
C ARG A 65 -19.19 12.74 -9.39
N LEU A 66 -18.92 11.48 -9.69
CA LEU A 66 -18.37 11.08 -10.98
C LEU A 66 -19.25 10.04 -11.66
N ARG A 67 -19.12 9.97 -12.98
CA ARG A 67 -19.77 8.96 -13.83
C ARG A 67 -18.70 8.27 -14.67
N LEU A 68 -18.74 6.95 -14.72
CA LEU A 68 -17.83 6.22 -15.60
C LEU A 68 -18.26 6.37 -17.07
N GLU A 69 -17.32 6.73 -17.93
CA GLU A 69 -17.54 6.68 -19.38
C GLU A 69 -17.97 5.28 -19.82
N LYS A 70 -18.91 5.21 -20.74
CA LYS A 70 -19.45 3.96 -21.32
C LYS A 70 -20.23 3.08 -20.34
N SER A 71 -20.52 3.57 -19.15
CA SER A 71 -21.45 2.94 -18.22
C SER A 71 -22.34 4.01 -17.61
N ASP A 72 -23.53 3.60 -17.17
CA ASP A 72 -24.40 4.52 -16.42
C ASP A 72 -24.08 4.54 -14.93
N ALA A 73 -22.98 3.89 -14.50
CA ALA A 73 -22.59 3.84 -13.10
C ALA A 73 -22.07 5.20 -12.64
N GLU A 74 -22.59 5.64 -11.50
CA GLU A 74 -22.21 6.88 -10.83
C GLU A 74 -21.73 6.59 -9.41
N ALA A 75 -20.82 7.43 -8.91
CA ALA A 75 -20.34 7.34 -7.54
C ALA A 75 -20.15 8.74 -6.93
N SER A 76 -20.31 8.81 -5.61
CA SER A 76 -19.88 9.91 -4.78
C SER A 76 -18.53 9.54 -4.18
N VAL A 77 -17.46 10.22 -4.57
CA VAL A 77 -16.09 9.95 -4.12
C VAL A 77 -15.66 10.98 -3.11
N PHE A 78 -15.56 10.55 -1.86
CA PHE A 78 -15.13 11.38 -0.74
C PHE A 78 -13.64 11.69 -0.83
N TYR A 79 -13.30 12.92 -0.43
CA TYR A 79 -11.93 13.37 -0.30
C TYR A 79 -11.75 14.35 0.86
N VAL A 80 -10.53 14.42 1.36
CA VAL A 80 -10.08 15.54 2.20
C VAL A 80 -8.88 16.17 1.52
N SER A 81 -8.91 17.49 1.34
CA SER A 81 -7.79 18.23 0.77
C SER A 81 -7.29 19.32 1.72
N TYR A 82 -5.98 19.58 1.65
CA TYR A 82 -5.29 20.60 2.42
C TYR A 82 -4.53 21.51 1.49
N ARG A 83 -4.77 22.81 1.64
CA ARG A 83 -4.06 23.87 0.92
C ARG A 83 -3.33 24.74 1.96
N LYS A 84 -2.04 24.89 1.81
CA LYS A 84 -1.28 25.84 2.62
C LYS A 84 -1.69 27.28 2.29
N ASP A 85 -1.94 28.10 3.31
CA ASP A 85 -2.33 29.47 3.13
C ASP A 85 -1.14 30.37 2.75
N GLY A 86 -1.44 31.49 2.08
CA GLY A 86 -0.45 32.50 1.71
C GLY A 86 0.45 32.14 0.52
N GLU A 87 0.24 31.00 -0.15
CA GLU A 87 0.99 30.61 -1.35
C GLU A 87 0.11 30.59 -2.61
N ASP A 88 0.72 30.85 -3.77
CA ASP A 88 0.02 30.81 -5.06
C ASP A 88 -0.31 29.35 -5.42
N ALA A 89 -1.58 29.01 -5.39
CA ALA A 89 -2.08 27.68 -5.69
C ALA A 89 -1.66 27.18 -7.09
N ALA A 90 -1.55 28.06 -8.09
CA ALA A 90 -1.16 27.66 -9.44
C ALA A 90 0.30 27.19 -9.53
N ARG A 91 1.18 27.71 -8.69
CA ARG A 91 2.61 27.36 -8.64
C ARG A 91 2.94 26.28 -7.63
N ARG A 92 2.08 26.12 -6.63
CA ARG A 92 2.31 25.15 -5.57
C ARG A 92 2.04 23.74 -6.06
N PRO A 93 2.90 22.76 -5.76
CA PRO A 93 2.64 21.34 -6.07
C PRO A 93 1.35 20.85 -5.44
N ILE A 94 0.70 19.89 -6.11
CA ILE A 94 -0.46 19.18 -5.59
C ILE A 94 -0.22 17.67 -5.68
N THR A 95 -0.51 16.95 -4.59
CA THR A 95 -0.34 15.51 -4.49
C THR A 95 -1.67 14.82 -4.25
N PHE A 96 -2.04 13.92 -5.13
CA PHE A 96 -3.18 13.03 -4.97
C PHE A 96 -2.72 11.75 -4.28
N VAL A 97 -3.38 11.43 -3.17
CA VAL A 97 -2.98 10.34 -2.26
C VAL A 97 -4.09 9.33 -2.13
N PHE A 98 -3.76 8.04 -2.25
CA PHE A 98 -4.69 6.93 -2.07
C PHE A 98 -3.99 5.68 -1.55
N ASN A 99 -4.71 4.89 -0.74
CA ASN A 99 -4.24 3.59 -0.28
C ASN A 99 -4.63 2.48 -1.26
N GLY A 100 -4.32 1.26 -0.88
CA GLY A 100 -4.48 0.07 -1.68
C GLY A 100 -5.60 -0.85 -1.23
N GLY A 101 -5.24 -2.03 -0.85
CA GLY A 101 -6.09 -3.19 -0.62
C GLY A 101 -6.04 -4.13 -1.82
N PRO A 102 -6.92 -4.04 -2.84
CA PRO A 102 -7.99 -3.05 -3.01
C PRO A 102 -9.03 -3.08 -1.90
N GLY A 103 -9.72 -1.95 -1.68
CA GLY A 103 -10.74 -1.84 -0.64
C GLY A 103 -10.32 -1.05 0.61
N SER A 104 -9.13 -0.40 0.61
CA SER A 104 -8.70 0.46 1.71
C SER A 104 -8.89 1.95 1.38
N SER A 105 -9.33 2.70 2.38
CA SER A 105 -9.47 4.17 2.32
C SER A 105 -8.13 4.87 2.52
N ALA A 106 -8.05 6.16 2.17
CA ALA A 106 -6.84 6.96 2.29
C ALA A 106 -6.44 7.31 3.73
N ALA A 107 -7.25 6.98 4.75
CA ALA A 107 -6.97 7.35 6.14
C ALA A 107 -5.64 6.80 6.66
N TRP A 108 -5.17 5.66 6.15
CA TRP A 108 -3.86 5.09 6.51
C TRP A 108 -2.70 6.06 6.25
N LEU A 109 -2.59 6.57 5.03
CA LEU A 109 -1.57 7.58 4.69
C LEU A 109 -1.92 8.95 5.26
N HIS A 110 -3.20 9.28 5.35
CA HIS A 110 -3.68 10.58 5.79
C HIS A 110 -3.24 10.89 7.23
N VAL A 111 -3.72 10.09 8.18
CA VAL A 111 -3.39 10.27 9.60
C VAL A 111 -2.21 9.40 10.06
N GLY A 112 -1.68 8.55 9.20
CA GLY A 112 -0.50 7.75 9.49
C GLY A 112 0.82 8.48 9.21
N ALA A 113 0.87 9.29 8.12
CA ALA A 113 2.14 9.85 7.68
C ALA A 113 2.07 11.27 7.08
N LEU A 114 1.17 11.53 6.10
CA LEU A 114 1.34 12.65 5.17
C LEU A 114 0.57 13.90 5.56
N GLY A 115 -0.58 13.74 6.22
CA GLY A 115 -1.48 14.83 6.60
C GLY A 115 -0.92 15.76 7.67
N PRO A 116 -1.59 16.90 7.92
CA PRO A 116 -1.17 17.85 8.95
C PRO A 116 -1.34 17.30 10.37
N ARG A 117 -2.29 16.40 10.58
CA ARG A 117 -2.51 15.67 11.84
C ARG A 117 -2.12 14.22 11.66
N ARG A 118 -1.48 13.61 12.65
CA ARG A 118 -1.11 12.20 12.63
C ARG A 118 -1.51 11.47 13.90
N LEU A 119 -1.70 10.16 13.78
CA LEU A 119 -1.90 9.29 14.94
C LEU A 119 -0.67 9.35 15.86
N LEU A 120 -0.91 9.51 17.14
CA LEU A 120 0.14 9.41 18.16
C LEU A 120 0.51 7.95 18.34
N LEU A 121 1.75 7.62 17.96
CA LEU A 121 2.36 6.30 18.10
C LEU A 121 3.65 6.43 18.91
N SER A 122 4.12 5.33 19.48
CA SER A 122 5.48 5.25 20.02
C SER A 122 6.52 5.39 18.91
N ASP A 123 7.79 5.50 19.28
CA ASP A 123 8.89 5.57 18.30
C ASP A 123 9.00 4.29 17.46
N GLU A 124 8.58 3.15 18.01
CA GLU A 124 8.52 1.84 17.33
C GLU A 124 7.24 1.61 16.53
N GLY A 125 6.31 2.59 16.50
CA GLY A 125 5.07 2.50 15.73
C GLY A 125 3.92 1.76 16.44
N THR A 126 4.01 1.54 17.75
CA THR A 126 2.93 0.94 18.54
C THR A 126 1.94 1.99 19.06
N ILE A 127 0.70 1.57 19.29
CA ILE A 127 -0.34 2.45 19.84
C ILE A 127 -0.16 2.55 21.36
N PRO A 128 -0.15 3.78 21.91
CA PRO A 128 -0.30 3.98 23.36
C PRO A 128 -1.67 3.50 23.86
N GLU A 129 -1.89 3.60 25.16
CA GLU A 129 -3.17 3.25 25.75
C GLU A 129 -4.34 4.04 25.10
N PRO A 130 -5.51 3.38 24.91
CA PRO A 130 -6.72 4.05 24.43
C PRO A 130 -7.18 5.18 25.39
N PRO A 131 -7.82 6.24 24.90
CA PRO A 131 -8.22 6.47 23.50
C PRO A 131 -7.07 6.96 22.62
N ALA A 132 -7.06 6.49 21.37
CA ALA A 132 -6.13 6.98 20.35
C ALA A 132 -6.29 8.49 20.11
N ARG A 133 -5.19 9.19 19.83
CA ARG A 133 -5.16 10.65 19.67
C ARG A 133 -4.44 11.05 18.41
N LEU A 134 -4.91 12.13 17.79
CA LEU A 134 -4.15 12.82 16.74
C LEU A 134 -3.33 13.96 17.36
N VAL A 135 -2.13 14.14 16.79
CA VAL A 135 -1.21 15.22 17.15
C VAL A 135 -0.77 15.95 15.89
N ASP A 136 -0.21 17.15 16.05
CA ASP A 136 0.42 17.85 14.94
C ASP A 136 1.51 16.99 14.32
N ASN A 137 1.58 16.97 12.99
CA ASN A 137 2.54 16.17 12.26
C ASN A 137 3.74 17.02 11.82
N PRO A 138 4.91 16.92 12.47
CA PRO A 138 6.09 17.68 12.06
C PRO A 138 6.64 17.24 10.69
N GLU A 139 6.34 16.00 10.27
CA GLU A 139 6.71 15.44 8.97
C GLU A 139 5.59 15.58 7.91
N THR A 140 4.61 16.48 8.12
CA THR A 140 3.55 16.68 7.13
C THR A 140 4.11 17.14 5.77
N TRP A 141 3.60 16.54 4.71
CA TRP A 141 3.97 16.93 3.34
C TRP A 141 3.34 18.27 2.92
N LEU A 142 2.36 18.77 3.69
CA LEU A 142 1.79 20.10 3.46
C LEU A 142 2.85 21.22 3.49
N ARG A 143 4.04 20.95 3.98
CA ARG A 143 5.17 21.89 3.94
C ARG A 143 5.70 22.16 2.53
N PHE A 144 5.55 21.23 1.58
CA PHE A 144 6.10 21.33 0.23
C PHE A 144 5.09 21.03 -0.88
N THR A 145 3.92 20.51 -0.57
CA THR A 145 2.84 20.22 -1.53
C THR A 145 1.48 20.38 -0.87
N ASP A 146 0.46 20.78 -1.62
CA ASP A 146 -0.93 20.61 -1.19
C ASP A 146 -1.31 19.13 -1.31
N LEU A 147 -2.25 18.68 -0.50
CA LEU A 147 -2.61 17.26 -0.38
C LEU A 147 -4.08 17.04 -0.72
N VAL A 148 -4.37 15.98 -1.44
CA VAL A 148 -5.74 15.51 -1.72
C VAL A 148 -5.80 14.02 -1.43
N PHE A 149 -6.37 13.65 -0.29
CA PHE A 149 -6.60 12.25 0.11
C PHE A 149 -7.92 11.78 -0.48
N ILE A 150 -7.89 10.72 -1.26
CA ILE A 150 -9.04 10.19 -2.01
C ILE A 150 -9.41 8.82 -1.45
N ASP A 151 -10.65 8.64 -1.05
CA ASP A 151 -11.18 7.32 -0.74
C ASP A 151 -11.72 6.71 -2.04
N PRO A 152 -11.12 5.62 -2.58
CA PRO A 152 -11.66 4.94 -3.75
C PRO A 152 -13.09 4.45 -3.54
N VAL A 153 -13.85 4.26 -4.61
CA VAL A 153 -15.27 3.86 -4.53
C VAL A 153 -15.44 2.56 -3.73
N GLY A 154 -16.32 2.60 -2.74
CA GLY A 154 -16.57 1.50 -1.80
C GLY A 154 -15.69 1.52 -0.56
N THR A 155 -14.87 2.56 -0.37
CA THR A 155 -14.02 2.73 0.82
C THR A 155 -14.31 4.06 1.52
N GLY A 156 -13.89 4.20 2.76
CA GLY A 156 -14.11 5.40 3.54
C GLY A 156 -15.58 5.84 3.54
N PHE A 157 -15.85 7.06 3.12
CA PHE A 157 -17.21 7.56 2.88
C PHE A 157 -17.62 7.53 1.40
N SER A 158 -16.80 6.97 0.51
CA SER A 158 -17.11 6.88 -0.92
C SER A 158 -18.09 5.75 -1.21
N ARG A 159 -19.15 6.04 -1.95
CA ARG A 159 -20.20 5.06 -2.29
C ARG A 159 -20.58 5.17 -3.77
N ALA A 160 -20.90 4.04 -4.37
CA ALA A 160 -21.66 4.02 -5.63
C ALA A 160 -23.07 4.57 -5.40
N ILE A 161 -23.61 5.27 -6.38
CA ILE A 161 -24.96 5.84 -6.33
C ILE A 161 -25.93 4.83 -6.91
N ALA A 162 -26.85 4.33 -6.08
CA ALA A 162 -27.84 3.35 -6.49
C ALA A 162 -28.85 3.96 -7.50
N LYS A 163 -29.16 3.18 -8.54
CA LYS A 163 -30.23 3.49 -9.50
C LYS A 163 -31.34 2.46 -9.32
N GLY A 164 -32.35 2.79 -8.52
CA GLY A 164 -33.51 1.94 -8.26
C GLY A 164 -33.41 1.14 -6.96
N GLU A 165 -34.21 0.07 -6.83
CA GLU A 165 -34.38 -0.70 -5.60
C GLU A 165 -33.21 -1.66 -5.26
N LYS A 166 -32.25 -1.84 -6.18
CA LYS A 166 -31.05 -2.64 -5.93
C LYS A 166 -30.07 -1.80 -5.14
N GLY A 167 -29.60 -2.29 -4.00
CA GLY A 167 -28.70 -1.58 -3.11
C GLY A 167 -27.36 -1.20 -3.77
N GLY A 168 -26.71 -0.16 -3.27
CA GLY A 168 -25.49 0.43 -3.85
C GLY A 168 -24.29 -0.51 -4.00
N ASP A 169 -24.31 -1.70 -3.40
CA ASP A 169 -23.23 -2.70 -3.53
C ASP A 169 -23.20 -3.36 -4.92
N GLU A 170 -24.35 -3.55 -5.57
CA GLU A 170 -24.38 -4.08 -6.94
C GLU A 170 -23.85 -3.05 -7.95
N GLU A 171 -24.20 -1.78 -7.77
CA GLU A 171 -23.64 -0.68 -8.58
C GLU A 171 -22.14 -0.47 -8.28
N GLY A 172 -21.71 -0.75 -7.05
CA GLY A 172 -20.31 -0.70 -6.62
C GLY A 172 -19.41 -1.60 -7.47
N LYS A 173 -19.87 -2.78 -7.85
CA LYS A 173 -19.12 -3.75 -8.67
C LYS A 173 -18.68 -3.18 -10.03
N ALA A 174 -19.37 -2.17 -10.55
CA ALA A 174 -18.96 -1.48 -11.77
C ALA A 174 -17.62 -0.70 -11.61
N PHE A 175 -17.22 -0.39 -10.36
CA PHE A 175 -16.01 0.32 -10.01
C PHE A 175 -14.91 -0.61 -9.46
N TRP A 176 -15.27 -1.84 -9.04
CA TRP A 176 -14.38 -2.75 -8.33
C TRP A 176 -13.65 -3.68 -9.30
N GLY A 177 -12.73 -3.12 -10.04
CA GLY A 177 -11.87 -3.82 -10.98
C GLY A 177 -10.70 -2.92 -11.40
N ILE A 178 -9.64 -3.51 -11.94
CA ILE A 178 -8.39 -2.80 -12.24
C ILE A 178 -8.62 -1.62 -13.18
N LYS A 179 -9.32 -1.83 -14.30
CA LYS A 179 -9.51 -0.79 -15.32
C LYS A 179 -10.55 0.25 -14.90
N SER A 180 -11.62 -0.20 -14.24
CA SER A 180 -12.69 0.68 -13.77
C SER A 180 -12.23 1.56 -12.60
N ASP A 181 -11.45 1.03 -11.67
CA ASP A 181 -10.84 1.74 -10.57
C ASP A 181 -9.86 2.83 -11.06
N LEU A 182 -8.94 2.49 -11.96
CA LEU A 182 -8.02 3.45 -12.56
C LEU A 182 -8.74 4.57 -13.35
N ARG A 183 -9.84 4.24 -14.04
CA ARG A 183 -10.68 5.26 -14.72
C ARG A 183 -11.36 6.18 -13.73
N SER A 184 -11.93 5.64 -12.65
CA SER A 184 -12.62 6.45 -11.64
C SER A 184 -11.66 7.42 -10.95
N LEU A 185 -10.44 6.97 -10.60
CA LEU A 185 -9.42 7.84 -10.02
C LEU A 185 -8.92 8.90 -11.01
N GLY A 186 -8.69 8.52 -12.27
CA GLY A 186 -8.30 9.47 -13.31
C GLY A 186 -9.37 10.55 -13.53
N GLU A 187 -10.65 10.16 -13.55
CA GLU A 187 -11.78 11.09 -13.68
C GLU A 187 -11.93 11.98 -12.44
N PHE A 188 -11.75 11.42 -11.23
CA PHE A 188 -11.73 12.23 -10.00
C PHE A 188 -10.64 13.31 -10.08
N ILE A 189 -9.41 12.95 -10.45
CA ILE A 189 -8.29 13.89 -10.56
C ILE A 189 -8.62 14.99 -11.56
N ARG A 190 -9.16 14.65 -12.73
CA ARG A 190 -9.57 15.61 -13.76
C ARG A 190 -10.64 16.59 -13.24
N LEU A 191 -11.68 16.08 -12.60
CA LEU A 191 -12.75 16.89 -12.02
C LEU A 191 -12.23 17.79 -10.90
N TYR A 192 -11.36 17.27 -10.03
CA TYR A 192 -10.75 18.05 -8.96
C TYR A 192 -9.91 19.22 -9.51
N LEU A 193 -9.07 18.96 -10.53
CA LEU A 193 -8.28 20.01 -11.19
C LEU A 193 -9.15 21.09 -11.81
N ASN A 194 -10.28 20.70 -12.43
CA ASN A 194 -11.26 21.64 -12.98
C ASN A 194 -11.92 22.51 -11.90
N HIS A 195 -12.46 21.86 -10.86
CA HIS A 195 -13.24 22.55 -9.83
C HIS A 195 -12.38 23.52 -9.00
N ASN A 196 -11.10 23.18 -8.82
CA ASN A 196 -10.18 23.94 -7.97
C ASN A 196 -9.15 24.80 -8.74
N GLY A 197 -9.24 24.86 -10.09
CA GLY A 197 -8.35 25.68 -10.91
C GLY A 197 -6.87 25.26 -10.82
N ARG A 198 -6.57 23.94 -10.68
CA ARG A 198 -5.22 23.43 -10.39
C ARG A 198 -4.50 22.84 -11.61
N TRP A 199 -4.93 23.16 -12.83
CA TRP A 199 -4.31 22.66 -14.06
C TRP A 199 -2.84 23.09 -14.23
N ALA A 200 -2.49 24.30 -13.79
CA ALA A 200 -1.12 24.82 -13.88
C ALA A 200 -0.19 24.30 -12.76
N SER A 201 -0.72 23.71 -11.69
CA SER A 201 0.09 23.20 -10.57
C SER A 201 0.97 22.03 -11.00
N PRO A 202 2.20 21.90 -10.49
CA PRO A 202 2.97 20.66 -10.56
C PRO A 202 2.21 19.52 -9.86
N LYS A 203 2.05 18.37 -10.53
CA LYS A 203 1.18 17.28 -10.07
C LYS A 203 1.97 16.06 -9.68
N TYR A 204 1.60 15.47 -8.55
CA TYR A 204 2.21 14.28 -7.98
C TYR A 204 1.16 13.25 -7.58
N LEU A 205 1.55 11.98 -7.60
CA LEU A 205 0.78 10.87 -7.03
C LEU A 205 1.55 10.25 -5.87
N ALA A 206 0.83 9.83 -4.83
CA ALA A 206 1.37 9.00 -3.76
C ALA A 206 0.40 7.84 -3.49
N GLY A 207 0.89 6.62 -3.57
CA GLY A 207 0.06 5.43 -3.38
C GLY A 207 0.77 4.35 -2.57
N GLU A 208 0.03 3.72 -1.66
CA GLU A 208 0.54 2.63 -0.82
C GLU A 208 -0.04 1.28 -1.24
N SER A 209 0.81 0.23 -1.24
CA SER A 209 0.38 -1.14 -1.52
C SER A 209 -0.22 -1.26 -2.94
N TYR A 210 -1.44 -1.74 -3.10
CA TYR A 210 -2.20 -1.65 -4.36
C TYR A 210 -2.40 -0.19 -4.81
N GLY A 211 -2.36 0.79 -3.92
CA GLY A 211 -2.29 2.22 -4.28
C GLY A 211 -1.02 2.58 -5.03
N GLY A 212 0.10 1.91 -4.76
CA GLY A 212 1.32 2.01 -5.56
C GLY A 212 1.12 1.44 -6.97
N PHE A 213 0.41 0.32 -7.11
CA PHE A 213 -0.04 -0.20 -8.41
C PHE A 213 -0.86 0.83 -9.19
N ARG A 214 -1.85 1.47 -8.51
CA ARG A 214 -2.65 2.57 -9.07
C ARG A 214 -1.78 3.72 -9.57
N ALA A 215 -0.86 4.20 -8.72
CA ALA A 215 0.00 5.34 -9.04
C ALA A 215 0.96 5.04 -10.21
N ALA A 216 1.54 3.83 -10.25
CA ALA A 216 2.39 3.39 -11.34
C ALA A 216 1.62 3.28 -12.68
N ALA A 217 0.39 2.74 -12.66
CA ALA A 217 -0.46 2.67 -13.84
C ALA A 217 -0.92 4.05 -14.33
N LEU A 218 -1.28 4.93 -13.39
CA LEU A 218 -1.72 6.30 -13.69
C LEU A 218 -0.57 7.17 -14.24
N ALA A 219 0.69 6.83 -14.00
CA ALA A 219 1.83 7.52 -14.59
C ALA A 219 1.83 7.47 -16.13
N GLU A 220 1.30 6.39 -16.72
CA GLU A 220 1.06 6.29 -18.18
C GLU A 220 -0.31 6.85 -18.56
N LEU A 221 -1.36 6.47 -17.79
CA LEU A 221 -2.75 6.69 -18.22
C LEU A 221 -3.17 8.17 -18.15
N LEU A 222 -2.74 8.93 -17.16
CA LEU A 222 -3.13 10.33 -16.99
C LEU A 222 -2.63 11.23 -18.14
N PRO A 223 -1.36 11.17 -18.56
CA PRO A 223 -0.91 11.90 -19.74
C PRO A 223 -1.60 11.43 -21.03
N ALA A 224 -1.69 10.10 -21.22
CA ALA A 224 -2.17 9.53 -22.48
C ALA A 224 -3.67 9.74 -22.72
N LYS A 225 -4.50 9.71 -21.67
CA LYS A 225 -5.97 9.78 -21.77
C LYS A 225 -6.57 11.06 -21.19
N GLY A 226 -5.95 11.62 -20.17
CA GLY A 226 -6.47 12.79 -19.45
C GLY A 226 -5.79 14.11 -19.82
N GLY A 227 -4.67 14.09 -20.56
CA GLY A 227 -3.85 15.27 -20.81
C GLY A 227 -3.25 15.85 -19.52
N ILE A 228 -3.08 15.02 -18.48
CA ILE A 228 -2.62 15.43 -17.16
C ILE A 228 -1.18 14.98 -16.99
N GLU A 229 -0.24 15.90 -17.14
CA GLU A 229 1.18 15.65 -16.94
C GLU A 229 1.51 15.53 -15.45
N LEU A 230 2.42 14.61 -15.10
CA LEU A 230 2.91 14.40 -13.75
C LEU A 230 4.37 14.84 -13.62
N ASN A 231 4.70 15.43 -12.47
CA ASN A 231 6.06 15.79 -12.09
C ASN A 231 6.73 14.69 -11.26
N GLY A 232 5.94 13.93 -10.50
CA GLY A 232 6.50 12.80 -9.75
C GLY A 232 5.46 11.82 -9.23
N VAL A 233 5.96 10.63 -8.85
CA VAL A 233 5.16 9.55 -8.28
C VAL A 233 5.91 8.96 -7.09
N VAL A 234 5.22 8.78 -5.96
CA VAL A 234 5.75 8.11 -4.78
C VAL A 234 4.99 6.81 -4.56
N LEU A 235 5.69 5.70 -4.64
CA LEU A 235 5.19 4.34 -4.51
C LEU A 235 5.62 3.82 -3.14
N ILE A 236 4.66 3.68 -2.21
CA ILE A 236 4.89 3.31 -0.82
C ILE A 236 4.54 1.84 -0.66
N SER A 237 5.51 1.01 -0.30
CA SER A 237 5.35 -0.45 -0.19
C SER A 237 4.51 -1.05 -1.33
N PRO A 238 4.79 -0.69 -2.61
CA PRO A 238 3.91 -1.04 -3.72
C PRO A 238 3.95 -2.53 -4.03
N VAL A 239 2.84 -3.06 -4.56
CA VAL A 239 2.85 -4.25 -5.38
C VAL A 239 2.93 -3.82 -6.85
N ILE A 240 4.06 -4.07 -7.52
CA ILE A 240 4.22 -3.71 -8.94
C ILE A 240 3.84 -4.90 -9.83
N GLU A 241 4.25 -6.11 -9.44
CA GLU A 241 3.98 -7.35 -10.14
C GLU A 241 3.46 -8.40 -9.16
N TYR A 242 2.20 -8.79 -9.29
CA TYR A 242 1.60 -9.81 -8.41
C TYR A 242 2.26 -11.18 -8.55
N THR A 243 2.84 -11.49 -9.72
CA THR A 243 3.61 -12.71 -9.96
C THR A 243 4.82 -12.85 -9.05
N LEU A 244 5.33 -11.76 -8.48
CA LEU A 244 6.48 -11.78 -7.56
C LEU A 244 6.08 -11.92 -6.08
N ASN A 245 4.79 -11.72 -5.79
CA ASN A 245 4.26 -11.74 -4.43
C ASN A 245 3.41 -12.99 -4.13
N MET A 246 2.90 -13.66 -5.17
CA MET A 246 1.99 -14.80 -5.02
C MET A 246 2.63 -16.11 -5.44
N GLY A 247 2.91 -16.97 -4.46
CA GLY A 247 3.55 -18.25 -4.63
C GLY A 247 2.61 -19.45 -4.74
N SER A 248 1.43 -19.30 -5.35
CA SER A 248 0.45 -20.38 -5.47
C SER A 248 0.75 -21.37 -6.60
N ASP A 249 1.54 -20.98 -7.60
CA ASP A 249 1.88 -21.84 -8.74
C ASP A 249 3.23 -22.55 -8.50
N TYR A 250 3.25 -23.87 -8.73
CA TYR A 250 4.47 -24.66 -8.62
C TYR A 250 5.53 -24.31 -9.68
N LEU A 251 5.14 -23.69 -10.79
CA LEU A 251 6.04 -23.23 -11.85
C LEU A 251 6.63 -21.85 -11.56
N ASN A 252 5.92 -20.99 -10.83
CA ASN A 252 6.41 -19.68 -10.48
C ASN A 252 7.34 -19.76 -9.26
N LEU A 253 8.64 -19.61 -9.50
CA LEU A 253 9.66 -19.70 -8.46
C LEU A 253 9.96 -18.36 -7.79
N MET A 254 9.61 -17.25 -8.43
CA MET A 254 10.06 -15.92 -8.01
C MET A 254 9.54 -15.46 -6.65
N PRO A 255 8.29 -15.72 -6.23
CA PRO A 255 7.87 -15.39 -4.87
C PRO A 255 8.77 -15.99 -3.78
N TRP A 256 9.21 -17.24 -3.98
CA TRP A 256 10.08 -17.95 -3.04
C TRP A 256 11.51 -17.38 -2.96
N VAL A 257 11.89 -16.54 -3.93
CA VAL A 257 13.15 -15.81 -3.99
C VAL A 257 13.00 -14.41 -3.39
N THR A 258 11.93 -13.71 -3.76
CA THR A 258 11.73 -12.28 -3.41
C THR A 258 11.41 -12.05 -1.93
N PHE A 259 10.84 -13.02 -1.23
CA PHE A 259 10.53 -12.91 0.20
C PHE A 259 11.75 -13.13 1.11
N VAL A 260 12.76 -13.88 0.67
CA VAL A 260 13.88 -14.30 1.53
C VAL A 260 14.63 -13.14 2.19
N PRO A 261 14.92 -12.02 1.51
CA PRO A 261 15.60 -10.90 2.17
C PRO A 261 14.78 -10.28 3.31
N SER A 262 13.46 -10.15 3.18
CA SER A 262 12.59 -9.69 4.27
C SER A 262 12.49 -10.73 5.41
N TYR A 263 12.53 -12.03 5.11
CA TYR A 263 12.61 -13.06 6.15
C TYR A 263 13.92 -12.99 6.92
N ALA A 264 15.05 -12.82 6.23
CA ALA A 264 16.36 -12.69 6.86
C ALA A 264 16.45 -11.44 7.74
N ALA A 265 15.94 -10.30 7.25
CA ALA A 265 15.83 -9.06 8.01
C ALA A 265 15.01 -9.27 9.29
N THR A 266 13.84 -9.90 9.18
CA THR A 266 12.96 -10.21 10.32
C THR A 266 13.62 -11.17 11.31
N ALA A 267 14.27 -12.23 10.81
CA ALA A 267 15.01 -13.17 11.65
C ALA A 267 16.16 -12.47 12.39
N PHE A 268 16.87 -11.57 11.73
CA PHE A 268 17.94 -10.77 12.34
C PHE A 268 17.39 -9.86 13.45
N HIS A 269 16.29 -9.16 13.20
CA HIS A 269 15.62 -8.32 14.20
C HIS A 269 15.29 -9.09 15.49
N HIS A 270 14.80 -10.33 15.35
CA HIS A 270 14.41 -11.18 16.50
C HIS A 270 15.55 -12.03 17.07
N GLY A 271 16.80 -11.88 16.60
CA GLY A 271 17.94 -12.64 17.06
C GLY A 271 17.89 -14.12 16.66
N LYS A 272 17.22 -14.44 15.53
CA LYS A 272 17.08 -15.80 14.98
C LYS A 272 17.96 -16.05 13.76
N TYR A 273 18.49 -15.01 13.12
CA TYR A 273 19.43 -15.11 12.02
C TYR A 273 20.73 -15.82 12.46
N ARG A 274 21.20 -16.78 11.67
CA ARG A 274 22.39 -17.59 11.91
C ARG A 274 23.35 -17.59 10.71
N GLY A 275 23.30 -16.55 9.87
CA GLY A 275 24.28 -16.30 8.80
C GLY A 275 25.52 -15.59 9.31
N ALA A 276 26.37 -15.11 8.39
CA ALA A 276 27.65 -14.48 8.71
C ALA A 276 27.57 -12.97 8.93
N ALA A 277 26.53 -12.29 8.39
CA ALA A 277 26.38 -10.85 8.46
C ALA A 277 26.01 -10.36 9.87
N THR A 278 26.44 -9.14 10.22
CA THR A 278 26.33 -8.60 11.59
C THR A 278 25.51 -7.33 11.70
N ASP A 279 25.05 -6.76 10.58
CA ASP A 279 24.16 -5.61 10.52
C ASP A 279 23.06 -5.83 9.48
N LEU A 280 21.97 -5.08 9.60
CA LEU A 280 20.77 -5.28 8.78
C LEU A 280 21.04 -5.17 7.26
N LYS A 281 21.90 -4.24 6.86
CA LYS A 281 22.24 -4.05 5.44
C LYS A 281 22.99 -5.27 4.91
N SER A 282 24.03 -5.72 5.59
CA SER A 282 24.80 -6.89 5.20
C SER A 282 23.96 -8.16 5.20
N VAL A 283 23.03 -8.32 6.16
CA VAL A 283 22.07 -9.44 6.22
C VAL A 283 21.19 -9.46 4.95
N THR A 284 20.66 -8.33 4.57
CA THR A 284 19.79 -8.25 3.39
C THR A 284 20.57 -8.45 2.10
N GLU A 285 21.77 -7.90 1.96
CA GLU A 285 22.65 -8.11 0.80
C GLU A 285 23.06 -9.59 0.65
N GLU A 286 23.41 -10.28 1.76
CA GLU A 286 23.68 -11.72 1.75
C GLU A 286 22.45 -12.52 1.29
N ALA A 287 21.28 -12.22 1.84
CA ALA A 287 20.04 -12.90 1.51
C ALA A 287 19.60 -12.66 0.05
N GLU A 288 19.77 -11.44 -0.48
CA GLU A 288 19.53 -11.12 -1.88
C GLU A 288 20.45 -11.91 -2.82
N ALA A 289 21.74 -11.91 -2.56
CA ALA A 289 22.72 -12.64 -3.37
C ALA A 289 22.45 -14.17 -3.35
N PHE A 290 22.19 -14.74 -2.16
CA PHE A 290 21.84 -16.14 -2.00
C PHE A 290 20.56 -16.53 -2.73
N SER A 291 19.49 -15.74 -2.56
CA SER A 291 18.17 -16.07 -3.10
C SER A 291 18.13 -16.04 -4.63
N GLN A 292 18.82 -15.10 -5.27
CA GLN A 292 18.89 -14.97 -6.74
C GLN A 292 19.82 -16.01 -7.40
N SER A 293 20.69 -16.64 -6.65
CA SER A 293 21.68 -17.58 -7.19
C SER A 293 21.42 -19.01 -6.70
N GLN A 294 21.91 -19.36 -5.54
CA GLN A 294 21.90 -20.75 -5.04
C GLN A 294 20.47 -21.26 -4.82
N LEU A 295 19.61 -20.47 -4.17
CA LEU A 295 18.23 -20.90 -3.90
C LEU A 295 17.44 -21.04 -5.20
N LEU A 296 17.50 -20.06 -6.09
CA LEU A 296 16.78 -20.10 -7.38
C LEU A 296 17.17 -21.34 -8.19
N LEU A 297 18.47 -21.65 -8.28
CA LEU A 297 18.95 -22.83 -8.98
C LEU A 297 18.49 -24.14 -8.31
N ALA A 298 18.50 -24.21 -6.99
CA ALA A 298 18.00 -25.37 -6.25
C ALA A 298 16.50 -25.58 -6.46
N LEU A 299 15.70 -24.50 -6.47
CA LEU A 299 14.25 -24.57 -6.76
C LEU A 299 13.97 -24.98 -8.21
N ALA A 300 14.74 -24.45 -9.17
CA ALA A 300 14.61 -24.75 -10.61
C ALA A 300 14.99 -26.19 -10.95
N SER A 301 15.94 -26.80 -10.21
CA SER A 301 16.33 -28.20 -10.40
C SER A 301 15.28 -29.23 -9.95
N GLY A 302 14.10 -28.77 -9.53
CA GLY A 302 13.03 -29.63 -9.03
C GLY A 302 13.24 -30.14 -7.59
N GLY A 303 14.30 -29.68 -6.90
CA GLY A 303 14.53 -29.93 -5.48
C GLY A 303 14.66 -31.39 -5.15
N SER A 304 15.45 -32.16 -5.91
CA SER A 304 15.66 -33.57 -5.60
C SER A 304 16.15 -33.75 -4.15
N ARG A 305 15.35 -34.39 -3.30
CA ARG A 305 15.65 -34.65 -1.89
C ARG A 305 16.93 -35.45 -1.67
N LYS A 306 17.44 -36.12 -2.71
CA LYS A 306 18.65 -36.94 -2.68
C LYS A 306 19.90 -36.15 -3.05
N SER A 307 19.79 -34.90 -3.49
CA SER A 307 20.95 -34.08 -3.82
C SER A 307 21.55 -33.48 -2.56
N GLN A 308 22.79 -33.77 -2.28
CA GLN A 308 23.58 -33.18 -1.17
C GLN A 308 23.61 -31.63 -1.34
N GLN A 309 23.81 -31.16 -2.55
CA GLN A 309 23.83 -29.72 -2.85
C GLN A 309 22.51 -29.01 -2.50
N VAL A 310 21.36 -29.63 -2.82
CA VAL A 310 20.04 -29.06 -2.45
C VAL A 310 19.89 -29.06 -0.92
N ALA A 311 20.33 -30.11 -0.22
CA ALA A 311 20.27 -30.15 1.24
C ALA A 311 21.10 -29.02 1.89
N GLU A 312 22.29 -28.74 1.37
CA GLU A 312 23.15 -27.63 1.83
C GLU A 312 22.50 -26.26 1.60
N VAL A 313 21.87 -26.02 0.42
CA VAL A 313 21.13 -24.79 0.12
C VAL A 313 19.94 -24.59 1.08
N LEU A 314 19.18 -25.68 1.35
CA LEU A 314 18.05 -25.60 2.29
C LEU A 314 18.50 -25.36 3.74
N ALA A 315 19.66 -25.95 4.13
CA ALA A 315 20.24 -25.66 5.44
C ALA A 315 20.70 -24.20 5.58
N HIS A 316 21.29 -23.62 4.52
CA HIS A 316 21.65 -22.22 4.52
C HIS A 316 20.40 -21.31 4.56
N LEU A 317 19.35 -21.65 3.79
CA LEU A 317 18.08 -20.95 3.87
C LEU A 317 17.51 -20.95 5.29
N ALA A 318 17.55 -22.11 5.97
CA ALA A 318 17.12 -22.23 7.38
C ALA A 318 17.98 -21.36 8.32
N ALA A 319 19.28 -21.28 8.08
CA ALA A 319 20.19 -20.45 8.88
C ALA A 319 19.86 -18.96 8.77
N ILE A 320 19.71 -18.43 7.54
CA ILE A 320 19.45 -17.00 7.34
C ILE A 320 18.01 -16.61 7.66
N THR A 321 17.02 -17.49 7.51
CA THR A 321 15.62 -17.22 7.87
C THR A 321 15.29 -17.52 9.33
N GLY A 322 16.21 -18.15 10.08
CA GLY A 322 15.98 -18.49 11.48
C GLY A 322 15.02 -19.64 11.73
N LEU A 323 14.51 -20.28 10.68
CA LEU A 323 13.58 -21.40 10.78
C LEU A 323 14.32 -22.72 11.10
N ASP A 324 13.55 -23.72 11.54
CA ASP A 324 14.05 -25.10 11.67
C ASP A 324 14.32 -25.69 10.27
N VAL A 325 15.44 -26.42 10.14
CA VAL A 325 15.82 -27.10 8.88
C VAL A 325 14.74 -28.06 8.41
N ALA A 326 14.09 -28.78 9.33
CA ALA A 326 13.02 -29.71 9.00
C ALA A 326 11.81 -29.00 8.40
N GLU A 327 11.48 -27.79 8.87
CA GLU A 327 10.40 -26.98 8.33
C GLU A 327 10.74 -26.52 6.90
N VAL A 328 11.95 -25.99 6.69
CA VAL A 328 12.43 -25.58 5.35
C VAL A 328 12.45 -26.77 4.38
N GLN A 329 12.89 -27.97 4.82
CA GLN A 329 12.89 -29.18 4.01
C GLN A 329 11.48 -29.68 3.68
N ARG A 330 10.52 -29.57 4.64
CA ARG A 330 9.12 -29.93 4.43
C ARG A 330 8.51 -29.09 3.30
N HIS A 331 8.80 -27.81 3.29
CA HIS A 331 8.34 -26.87 2.26
C HIS A 331 9.24 -26.86 1.01
N ARG A 332 10.32 -27.64 0.97
CA ARG A 332 11.27 -27.70 -0.16
C ARG A 332 11.82 -26.31 -0.53
N GLY A 333 12.06 -25.47 0.47
CA GLY A 333 12.49 -24.08 0.29
C GLY A 333 11.41 -23.09 -0.16
N ARG A 334 10.16 -23.54 -0.35
CA ARG A 334 9.02 -22.70 -0.73
C ARG A 334 8.21 -22.34 0.52
N ILE A 335 8.65 -21.32 1.23
CA ILE A 335 8.10 -20.94 2.54
C ILE A 335 7.10 -19.80 2.36
N PRO A 336 5.78 -20.03 2.56
CA PRO A 336 4.79 -18.97 2.59
C PRO A 336 5.05 -17.99 3.74
N ALA A 337 4.67 -16.71 3.56
CA ALA A 337 4.83 -15.68 4.59
C ALA A 337 4.12 -16.04 5.90
N GLU A 338 2.94 -16.65 5.82
CA GLU A 338 2.15 -17.07 6.97
C GLU A 338 2.85 -18.20 7.76
N ILE A 339 3.52 -19.11 7.06
CA ILE A 339 4.31 -20.18 7.70
C ILE A 339 5.53 -19.57 8.36
N PHE A 340 6.25 -18.68 7.68
CA PHE A 340 7.38 -17.98 8.27
C PHE A 340 6.97 -17.21 9.53
N ALA A 341 5.93 -16.41 9.44
CA ALA A 341 5.43 -15.58 10.54
C ALA A 341 4.95 -16.40 11.74
N LYS A 342 4.34 -17.57 11.49
CA LYS A 342 3.90 -18.51 12.53
C LYS A 342 5.07 -19.21 13.22
N ARG A 343 6.11 -19.60 12.47
CA ARG A 343 7.15 -20.51 12.94
C ARG A 343 8.37 -19.82 13.52
N LEU A 344 8.66 -18.58 13.12
CA LEU A 344 9.91 -17.89 13.51
C LEU A 344 10.13 -17.84 15.03
N LEU A 345 9.08 -17.53 15.80
CA LEU A 345 9.13 -17.37 17.26
C LEU A 345 8.28 -18.41 18.01
N GLU A 346 7.98 -19.55 17.39
CA GLU A 346 7.15 -20.61 17.97
C GLU A 346 7.75 -21.13 19.29
N ASP A 347 9.08 -21.25 19.39
CA ASP A 347 9.78 -21.61 20.63
C ASP A 347 9.59 -20.63 21.79
N ARG A 348 9.15 -19.42 21.48
CA ARG A 348 8.81 -18.36 22.47
C ARG A 348 7.30 -18.21 22.67
N GLY A 349 6.48 -19.07 22.03
CA GLY A 349 5.02 -18.97 22.06
C GLY A 349 4.48 -17.70 21.41
N ARG A 350 5.16 -17.16 20.39
CA ARG A 350 4.81 -15.89 19.73
C ARG A 350 4.70 -16.05 18.22
N VAL A 351 3.97 -15.12 17.60
CA VAL A 351 3.88 -14.93 16.14
C VAL A 351 4.36 -13.53 15.76
N VAL A 352 4.90 -13.39 14.56
CA VAL A 352 5.27 -12.07 14.01
C VAL A 352 4.21 -11.56 13.03
N GLY A 353 4.17 -10.26 12.79
CA GLY A 353 3.27 -9.64 11.82
C GLY A 353 3.68 -9.92 10.37
N ILE A 354 2.69 -10.03 9.48
CA ILE A 354 2.91 -10.08 8.03
C ILE A 354 3.10 -8.67 7.47
N TYR A 355 2.34 -7.70 7.99
CA TYR A 355 2.52 -6.30 7.61
C TYR A 355 3.78 -5.67 8.23
N ASP A 356 4.22 -6.14 9.38
CA ASP A 356 5.52 -5.77 9.96
C ASP A 356 6.11 -6.95 10.75
N GLY A 357 7.08 -7.63 10.15
CA GLY A 357 7.78 -8.75 10.76
C GLY A 357 8.55 -8.41 12.05
N SER A 358 8.86 -7.11 12.29
CA SER A 358 9.51 -6.68 13.54
C SER A 358 8.55 -6.69 14.74
N VAL A 359 7.24 -6.66 14.50
CA VAL A 359 6.20 -6.72 15.53
C VAL A 359 5.87 -8.16 15.87
N SER A 360 5.79 -8.51 17.14
CA SER A 360 5.38 -9.83 17.59
C SER A 360 4.43 -9.78 18.77
N THR A 361 3.49 -10.74 18.83
CA THR A 361 2.56 -10.90 19.98
C THR A 361 2.56 -12.36 20.46
N PRO A 362 2.09 -12.63 21.68
CA PRO A 362 1.76 -14.01 22.07
C PRO A 362 0.86 -14.65 21.02
N ASP A 363 1.11 -15.90 20.69
CA ASP A 363 0.31 -16.63 19.70
C ASP A 363 -1.11 -16.87 20.26
N PRO A 364 -2.16 -16.31 19.66
CA PRO A 364 -3.53 -16.49 20.14
C PRO A 364 -4.05 -17.92 19.91
N ASN A 365 -3.37 -18.70 19.09
CA ASN A 365 -3.76 -20.09 18.76
C ASN A 365 -2.55 -21.03 18.66
N PRO A 366 -1.86 -21.30 19.80
CA PRO A 366 -0.59 -22.04 19.80
C PRO A 366 -0.75 -23.52 19.40
N PHE A 367 -1.99 -24.05 19.43
CA PHE A 367 -2.26 -25.44 19.03
C PHE A 367 -2.58 -25.59 17.53
N SER A 368 -2.72 -24.48 16.81
CA SER A 368 -2.96 -24.48 15.36
C SER A 368 -1.65 -24.37 14.58
N ALA A 369 -1.54 -25.16 13.52
CA ALA A 369 -0.44 -25.02 12.58
C ALA A 369 -0.55 -23.75 11.70
N GLY A 370 -1.76 -23.20 11.58
CA GLY A 370 -2.05 -22.02 10.75
C GLY A 370 -1.72 -20.70 11.43
N TYR A 371 -1.45 -19.70 10.63
CA TYR A 371 -1.31 -18.31 11.09
C TYR A 371 -2.64 -17.80 11.67
N PRO A 372 -2.62 -16.91 12.70
CA PRO A 372 -3.85 -16.33 13.24
C PRO A 372 -4.64 -15.57 12.18
N ALA A 373 -5.97 -15.54 12.35
CA ALA A 373 -6.85 -14.77 11.46
C ALA A 373 -6.66 -13.25 11.55
N ARG A 374 -5.91 -12.79 12.56
CA ARG A 374 -5.62 -11.38 12.79
C ARG A 374 -4.12 -11.14 12.81
N ASP A 375 -3.68 -10.11 12.09
CA ASP A 375 -2.29 -9.72 12.01
C ASP A 375 -1.89 -8.84 13.21
N PRO A 376 -0.87 -9.21 13.98
CA PRO A 376 -0.47 -8.45 15.17
C PRO A 376 0.07 -7.06 14.91
N SER A 377 0.49 -6.76 13.68
CA SER A 377 1.02 -5.45 13.30
C SER A 377 -0.01 -4.53 12.66
N LEU A 378 -1.08 -5.08 12.06
CA LEU A 378 -2.12 -4.32 11.39
C LEU A 378 -3.39 -4.17 12.24
N ASP A 379 -3.95 -5.29 12.72
CA ASP A 379 -5.28 -5.30 13.36
C ASP A 379 -5.40 -4.39 14.59
N PRO A 380 -4.38 -4.23 15.45
CA PRO A 380 -4.46 -3.28 16.58
C PRO A 380 -4.56 -1.81 16.16
N LEU A 381 -4.05 -1.46 14.94
CA LEU A 381 -4.09 -0.10 14.41
C LEU A 381 -5.50 0.28 13.91
N VAL A 382 -6.25 -0.70 13.39
CA VAL A 382 -7.57 -0.47 12.76
C VAL A 382 -8.54 0.34 13.65
N PRO A 383 -8.86 -0.06 14.90
CA PRO A 383 -9.78 0.69 15.74
C PRO A 383 -9.28 2.12 16.03
N SER A 384 -7.98 2.28 16.20
CA SER A 384 -7.35 3.56 16.52
C SER A 384 -7.41 4.54 15.35
N VAL A 385 -7.15 4.07 14.13
CA VAL A 385 -7.29 4.89 12.92
C VAL A 385 -8.75 5.26 12.70
N VAL A 386 -9.68 4.28 12.76
CA VAL A 386 -11.12 4.53 12.55
C VAL A 386 -11.67 5.55 13.55
N SER A 387 -11.42 5.35 14.85
CA SER A 387 -11.96 6.24 15.87
C SER A 387 -11.37 7.65 15.79
N SER A 388 -10.05 7.76 15.63
CA SER A 388 -9.39 9.06 15.54
C SER A 388 -9.78 9.80 14.25
N PHE A 389 -9.91 9.09 13.12
CA PHE A 389 -10.27 9.70 11.85
C PHE A 389 -11.72 10.19 11.84
N ASN A 390 -12.67 9.39 12.37
CA ASN A 390 -14.07 9.82 12.49
C ASN A 390 -14.20 11.06 13.39
N GLY A 391 -13.53 11.07 14.54
CA GLY A 391 -13.51 12.25 15.41
C GLY A 391 -12.93 13.46 14.69
N TYR A 392 -11.81 13.30 14.00
CA TYR A 392 -11.14 14.37 13.27
C TYR A 392 -12.02 14.97 12.16
N VAL A 393 -12.61 14.11 11.32
CA VAL A 393 -13.47 14.56 10.20
C VAL A 393 -14.71 15.27 10.71
N ARG A 394 -15.32 14.76 11.81
CA ARG A 394 -16.54 15.34 12.38
C ARG A 394 -16.29 16.64 13.15
N ASP A 395 -15.26 16.65 14.01
CA ASP A 395 -15.10 17.70 15.03
C ASP A 395 -14.11 18.79 14.60
N GLU A 396 -13.04 18.42 13.85
CA GLU A 396 -12.06 19.40 13.37
C GLU A 396 -12.39 19.86 11.92
N LEU A 397 -12.76 18.93 11.02
CA LEU A 397 -13.10 19.28 9.63
C LEU A 397 -14.58 19.62 9.42
N GLU A 398 -15.40 19.50 10.47
CA GLU A 398 -16.83 19.85 10.49
C GLU A 398 -17.70 19.11 9.44
N TYR A 399 -17.18 18.05 8.83
CA TYR A 399 -17.90 17.22 7.87
C TYR A 399 -18.74 16.18 8.61
N ARG A 400 -20.06 16.38 8.60
CA ARG A 400 -21.02 15.52 9.33
C ARG A 400 -21.74 14.60 8.38
N THR A 401 -21.66 13.30 8.65
CA THR A 401 -22.37 12.25 7.91
C THR A 401 -22.69 11.09 8.84
N ASP A 402 -23.78 10.39 8.59
CA ASP A 402 -24.16 9.16 9.27
C ASP A 402 -23.64 7.90 8.56
N LEU A 403 -22.92 8.07 7.44
CA LEU A 403 -22.28 6.96 6.74
C LEU A 403 -21.19 6.33 7.63
N ARG A 404 -21.12 5.01 7.64
CA ARG A 404 -20.00 4.30 8.25
C ARG A 404 -18.73 4.55 7.44
N TYR A 405 -17.64 4.86 8.13
CA TYR A 405 -16.32 4.95 7.52
C TYR A 405 -15.70 3.56 7.33
N ASP A 406 -15.61 3.10 6.10
CA ASP A 406 -15.06 1.78 5.77
C ASP A 406 -13.54 1.91 5.53
N LEU A 407 -12.75 1.87 6.62
CA LEU A 407 -11.28 1.93 6.55
C LEU A 407 -10.71 0.83 5.65
N MET A 408 -11.25 -0.38 5.81
CA MET A 408 -11.00 -1.55 4.97
C MET A 408 -12.34 -2.22 4.71
N ASN A 409 -12.73 -2.36 3.44
CA ASN A 409 -13.99 -2.97 3.05
C ASN A 409 -13.76 -4.38 2.47
N PRO A 410 -14.11 -5.45 3.20
CA PRO A 410 -13.92 -6.81 2.75
C PRO A 410 -14.78 -7.16 1.51
N ASP A 411 -15.94 -6.53 1.33
CA ASP A 411 -16.83 -6.79 0.20
C ASP A 411 -16.19 -6.32 -1.12
N VAL A 412 -15.51 -5.18 -1.10
CA VAL A 412 -14.69 -4.70 -2.23
C VAL A 412 -13.60 -5.70 -2.58
N ILE A 413 -12.89 -6.20 -1.55
CA ILE A 413 -11.78 -7.15 -1.73
C ILE A 413 -12.29 -8.45 -2.36
N GLN A 414 -13.37 -9.00 -1.84
CA GLN A 414 -13.95 -10.27 -2.30
C GLN A 414 -14.57 -10.16 -3.70
N ALA A 415 -15.20 -9.02 -4.01
CA ALA A 415 -15.85 -8.78 -5.29
C ALA A 415 -14.92 -8.17 -6.36
N TRP A 416 -13.64 -7.95 -6.04
CA TRP A 416 -12.71 -7.30 -6.96
C TRP A 416 -12.51 -8.08 -8.25
N ASN A 417 -12.73 -7.42 -9.38
CA ASN A 417 -12.58 -8.04 -10.70
C ASN A 417 -11.11 -8.02 -11.18
N TRP A 418 -10.39 -9.05 -10.83
CA TRP A 418 -9.02 -9.27 -11.29
C TRP A 418 -8.92 -9.65 -12.78
N ALA A 419 -10.01 -10.15 -13.38
CA ALA A 419 -10.05 -10.53 -14.79
C ALA A 419 -10.00 -9.33 -15.76
N GLU A 420 -10.10 -8.10 -15.25
CA GLU A 420 -9.79 -6.89 -16.03
C GLU A 420 -8.27 -6.74 -16.32
N ALA A 421 -7.40 -7.51 -15.67
CA ALA A 421 -6.05 -7.73 -16.17
C ALA A 421 -6.10 -8.46 -17.53
N ASP A 422 -5.16 -8.16 -18.41
CA ASP A 422 -5.19 -8.73 -19.76
C ASP A 422 -4.89 -10.24 -19.74
N LEU A 423 -5.77 -11.03 -20.37
CA LEU A 423 -5.58 -12.43 -20.78
C LEU A 423 -5.11 -13.47 -19.74
N GLY A 424 -5.66 -13.43 -18.51
CA GLY A 424 -5.50 -14.55 -17.56
C GLY A 424 -4.11 -14.59 -16.87
N GLU A 425 -3.30 -13.57 -17.06
CA GLU A 425 -2.06 -13.36 -16.31
C GLU A 425 -2.35 -12.67 -14.97
N LEU A 426 -1.49 -12.90 -13.99
CA LEU A 426 -1.53 -12.11 -12.76
C LEU A 426 -1.22 -10.64 -13.11
N PRO A 427 -1.95 -9.67 -12.51
CA PRO A 427 -1.79 -8.28 -12.88
C PRO A 427 -0.40 -7.74 -12.54
N GLY A 428 0.13 -6.91 -13.45
CA GLY A 428 1.40 -6.21 -13.31
C GLY A 428 1.32 -4.81 -13.91
N VAL A 429 2.12 -3.88 -13.39
CA VAL A 429 2.20 -2.48 -13.87
C VAL A 429 3.62 -2.02 -14.18
N GLY A 430 4.60 -2.89 -14.10
CA GLY A 430 5.98 -2.60 -14.50
C GLY A 430 6.09 -2.03 -15.92
N PRO A 431 5.46 -2.66 -16.93
CA PRO A 431 5.43 -2.12 -18.31
C PRO A 431 4.83 -0.72 -18.40
N ARG A 432 3.75 -0.43 -17.65
CA ARG A 432 3.12 0.91 -17.63
C ARG A 432 4.02 1.95 -16.96
N LEU A 433 4.67 1.60 -15.86
CA LEU A 433 5.65 2.47 -15.19
C LEU A 433 6.82 2.79 -16.14
N ARG A 434 7.33 1.78 -16.86
CA ARG A 434 8.37 1.97 -17.88
C ARG A 434 7.92 2.94 -18.97
N ILE A 435 6.72 2.75 -19.53
CA ILE A 435 6.16 3.62 -20.56
C ILE A 435 6.01 5.05 -20.02
N GLY A 436 5.45 5.22 -18.82
CA GLY A 436 5.29 6.54 -18.18
C GLY A 436 6.61 7.29 -18.03
N LEU A 437 7.67 6.59 -17.58
CA LEU A 437 9.03 7.14 -17.46
C LEU A 437 9.66 7.45 -18.83
N SER A 438 9.47 6.58 -19.82
CA SER A 438 10.04 6.77 -21.15
C SER A 438 9.38 7.92 -21.91
N LEU A 439 8.06 8.09 -21.77
CA LEU A 439 7.32 9.19 -22.40
C LEU A 439 7.47 10.52 -21.67
N ASN A 440 7.78 10.48 -20.38
CA ASN A 440 8.09 11.66 -19.57
C ASN A 440 9.47 11.49 -18.88
N PRO A 441 10.58 11.76 -19.58
CA PRO A 441 11.93 11.61 -19.03
C PRO A 441 12.23 12.52 -17.84
N LYS A 442 11.35 13.47 -17.52
CA LYS A 442 11.47 14.35 -16.33
C LYS A 442 10.71 13.84 -15.12
N LEU A 443 9.87 12.82 -15.28
CA LEU A 443 9.11 12.22 -14.20
C LEU A 443 10.04 11.66 -13.12
N LYS A 444 9.86 12.09 -11.87
CA LYS A 444 10.62 11.59 -10.73
C LYS A 444 9.80 10.49 -10.03
N VAL A 445 10.43 9.36 -9.74
CA VAL A 445 9.78 8.24 -9.06
C VAL A 445 10.58 7.85 -7.82
N LEU A 446 9.91 7.78 -6.67
CA LEU A 446 10.44 7.22 -5.43
C LEU A 446 9.67 5.96 -5.07
N LEU A 447 10.37 4.81 -5.01
CA LEU A 447 9.87 3.60 -4.37
C LEU A 447 10.39 3.57 -2.93
N ALA A 448 9.48 3.45 -1.99
CA ALA A 448 9.74 3.45 -0.55
C ALA A 448 9.22 2.16 0.06
N HIS A 449 10.05 1.38 0.73
CA HIS A 449 9.68 0.10 1.34
C HIS A 449 10.18 -0.03 2.77
N GLY A 450 9.61 -0.98 3.51
CA GLY A 450 10.16 -1.44 4.79
C GLY A 450 10.92 -2.76 4.64
N TYR A 451 12.01 -2.93 5.42
CA TYR A 451 12.78 -4.18 5.42
C TYR A 451 11.98 -5.39 5.90
N PHE A 452 11.03 -5.16 6.84
CA PHE A 452 10.28 -6.20 7.53
C PHE A 452 8.89 -6.42 6.92
N ASP A 453 8.64 -5.87 5.72
CA ASP A 453 7.39 -6.08 4.98
C ASP A 453 7.33 -7.50 4.43
N LEU A 454 6.40 -8.31 4.95
CA LEU A 454 6.14 -9.67 4.51
C LEU A 454 4.86 -9.76 3.65
N ALA A 455 4.17 -8.62 3.40
CA ALA A 455 3.03 -8.54 2.51
C ALA A 455 3.48 -8.18 1.08
N THR A 456 4.32 -7.15 0.94
CA THR A 456 4.89 -6.70 -0.34
C THR A 456 6.41 -6.50 -0.19
N PRO A 457 7.20 -7.58 -0.20
CA PRO A 457 8.62 -7.51 0.16
C PRO A 457 9.38 -6.59 -0.78
N TYR A 458 10.25 -5.75 -0.23
CA TYR A 458 10.99 -4.73 -0.96
C TYR A 458 11.79 -5.30 -2.15
N PHE A 459 12.27 -6.53 -2.00
CA PHE A 459 13.11 -7.15 -3.01
C PHE A 459 12.34 -7.50 -4.30
N ALA A 460 11.01 -7.70 -4.22
CA ALA A 460 10.17 -7.82 -5.41
C ALA A 460 10.23 -6.54 -6.27
N SER A 461 10.11 -5.37 -5.65
CA SER A 461 10.25 -4.10 -6.36
C SER A 461 11.68 -3.85 -6.86
N LYS A 462 12.69 -4.18 -6.08
CA LYS A 462 14.11 -4.10 -6.50
C LYS A 462 14.37 -4.97 -7.72
N TYR A 463 13.79 -6.17 -7.76
CA TYR A 463 13.86 -7.09 -8.88
C TYR A 463 13.21 -6.52 -10.14
N VAL A 464 12.03 -5.88 -10.02
CA VAL A 464 11.36 -5.23 -11.14
C VAL A 464 12.18 -4.05 -11.66
N VAL A 465 12.61 -3.14 -10.77
CA VAL A 465 13.37 -1.94 -11.14
C VAL A 465 14.61 -2.29 -11.95
N ALA A 466 15.35 -3.35 -11.56
CA ALA A 466 16.54 -3.81 -12.27
C ALA A 466 16.24 -4.34 -13.71
N ARG A 467 14.95 -4.54 -14.06
CA ARG A 467 14.49 -5.11 -15.35
C ARG A 467 13.55 -4.21 -16.12
N LEU A 468 13.38 -2.95 -15.67
CA LEU A 468 12.57 -1.98 -16.43
C LEU A 468 13.25 -1.56 -17.73
N GLU A 469 14.55 -1.88 -17.93
CA GLU A 469 15.30 -1.54 -19.15
C GLU A 469 15.12 -0.07 -19.53
N LEU A 470 15.24 0.81 -18.55
CA LEU A 470 15.18 2.25 -18.75
C LEU A 470 16.47 2.75 -19.38
N ASP A 471 16.33 3.78 -20.21
CA ASP A 471 17.47 4.53 -20.75
C ASP A 471 18.34 5.11 -19.61
N GLU A 472 19.66 5.20 -19.85
CA GLU A 472 20.64 5.71 -18.88
C GLU A 472 20.35 7.14 -18.42
N GLU A 473 19.69 7.96 -19.25
CA GLU A 473 19.29 9.33 -18.90
C GLU A 473 18.03 9.34 -18.02
N VAL A 474 17.18 8.33 -18.13
CA VAL A 474 15.91 8.21 -17.40
C VAL A 474 16.09 7.49 -16.05
N PHE A 475 16.93 6.46 -16.02
CA PHE A 475 17.12 5.61 -14.83
C PHE A 475 17.42 6.39 -13.54
N PRO A 476 18.22 7.48 -13.53
CA PRO A 476 18.47 8.28 -12.34
C PRO A 476 17.24 8.97 -11.73
N ASN A 477 16.14 9.05 -12.49
CA ASN A 477 14.88 9.62 -12.02
C ASN A 477 14.05 8.63 -11.19
N LEU A 478 14.44 7.35 -11.16
CA LEU A 478 13.81 6.31 -10.37
C LEU A 478 14.74 5.93 -9.21
N ARG A 479 14.28 6.18 -7.99
CA ARG A 479 15.00 5.85 -6.76
C ARG A 479 14.21 4.84 -5.94
N LEU A 480 14.88 3.82 -5.42
CA LEU A 480 14.34 2.89 -4.43
C LEU A 480 15.06 3.05 -3.11
N THR A 481 14.30 3.21 -2.02
CA THR A 481 14.83 3.32 -0.66
C THR A 481 14.09 2.35 0.25
N VAL A 482 14.82 1.67 1.13
CA VAL A 482 14.26 0.75 2.12
C VAL A 482 14.53 1.28 3.52
N TYR A 483 13.52 1.31 4.37
CA TYR A 483 13.54 1.90 5.71
C TYR A 483 13.40 0.81 6.79
N PRO A 484 13.86 1.06 8.02
CA PRO A 484 13.49 0.23 9.17
C PRO A 484 11.98 0.26 9.39
N GLY A 485 11.32 -0.87 9.31
CA GLY A 485 9.85 -1.01 9.46
C GLY A 485 9.27 -2.03 8.50
N GLY A 486 7.97 -2.25 8.60
CA GLY A 486 7.19 -3.15 7.75
C GLY A 486 6.49 -2.43 6.59
N HIS A 487 5.31 -2.89 6.23
CA HIS A 487 4.48 -2.35 5.15
C HIS A 487 4.15 -0.87 5.36
N MET A 488 3.78 -0.52 6.58
CA MET A 488 3.56 0.85 7.03
C MET A 488 4.79 1.36 7.82
N PHE A 489 6.00 1.29 7.20
CA PHE A 489 7.26 1.68 7.84
C PHE A 489 7.21 3.09 8.44
N TYR A 490 6.39 3.97 7.90
CA TYR A 490 6.19 5.34 8.36
C TYR A 490 5.52 5.47 9.73
N THR A 491 5.00 4.38 10.30
CA THR A 491 4.53 4.36 11.70
C THR A 491 5.68 4.54 12.68
N ARG A 492 6.90 4.13 12.32
CA ARG A 492 8.12 4.35 13.10
C ARG A 492 8.64 5.76 12.91
N THR A 493 9.08 6.39 13.99
CA THR A 493 9.53 7.79 13.98
C THR A 493 10.74 8.02 13.07
N ASP A 494 11.78 7.19 13.17
CA ASP A 494 13.02 7.30 12.39
C ASP A 494 12.77 7.11 10.88
N ALA A 495 12.01 6.08 10.52
CA ALA A 495 11.64 5.78 9.14
C ALA A 495 10.76 6.90 8.54
N ARG A 496 9.76 7.40 9.28
CA ARG A 496 8.90 8.51 8.83
C ARG A 496 9.72 9.77 8.57
N GLN A 497 10.65 10.12 9.45
CA GLN A 497 11.52 11.28 9.29
C GLN A 497 12.45 11.14 8.08
N GLN A 498 13.00 9.96 7.85
CA GLN A 498 13.83 9.71 6.68
C GLN A 498 12.99 9.76 5.40
N PHE A 499 11.82 9.12 5.38
CA PHE A 499 10.89 9.15 4.25
C PHE A 499 10.45 10.57 3.90
N TYR A 500 10.16 11.40 4.91
CA TYR A 500 9.85 12.82 4.70
C TYR A 500 11.01 13.54 3.97
N ARG A 501 12.27 13.32 4.37
CA ARG A 501 13.43 13.94 3.72
C ARG A 501 13.60 13.48 2.28
N ASP A 502 13.43 12.19 2.03
CA ASP A 502 13.57 11.61 0.69
C ASP A 502 12.45 12.07 -0.25
N ALA A 503 11.21 12.11 0.24
CA ALA A 503 10.09 12.65 -0.51
C ALA A 503 10.31 14.14 -0.82
N LYS A 504 10.66 14.97 0.17
CA LYS A 504 10.95 16.39 -0.03
C LYS A 504 12.02 16.60 -1.10
N ALA A 505 13.11 15.83 -1.08
CA ALA A 505 14.16 15.89 -2.09
C ALA A 505 13.65 15.61 -3.50
N LEU A 506 12.69 14.66 -3.67
CA LEU A 506 12.06 14.39 -4.97
C LEU A 506 11.33 15.63 -5.51
N TYR A 507 10.57 16.35 -4.66
CA TYR A 507 9.87 17.56 -5.07
C TYR A 507 10.85 18.70 -5.43
N GLU A 508 11.94 18.85 -4.69
CA GLU A 508 12.98 19.86 -4.96
C GLU A 508 13.68 19.57 -6.30
N MET A 509 14.01 18.31 -6.60
CA MET A 509 14.59 17.91 -7.89
C MET A 509 13.67 18.21 -9.06
N SER A 510 12.36 18.05 -8.89
CA SER A 510 11.37 18.34 -9.94
C SER A 510 11.21 19.84 -10.19
N SER A 511 11.43 20.68 -9.19
CA SER A 511 11.30 22.14 -9.29
C SER A 511 12.56 22.83 -9.86
N MET A 512 13.72 22.18 -9.80
CA MET A 512 15.00 22.74 -10.29
C MET A 512 15.20 22.61 -11.79
N THR A 513 14.31 21.94 -12.51
CA THR A 513 14.37 21.89 -13.98
C THR A 513 13.94 23.28 -14.51
N PRO A 514 14.81 24.05 -15.19
CA PRO A 514 14.46 25.38 -15.67
C PRO A 514 13.24 25.27 -16.62
N GLN A 515 12.21 26.04 -16.35
CA GLN A 515 11.19 26.34 -17.37
C GLN A 515 11.91 27.13 -18.47
N ARG A 516 12.25 26.46 -19.58
CA ARG A 516 12.72 27.10 -20.80
C ARG A 516 11.56 27.69 -21.59
#